data_8055b6441833125c7b4e5ad0df2d88f8
#
_entry.id   8055b6441833125c7b4e5ad0df2d88f8
#
_cell.length_a   1.000
_cell.length_b   1.000
_cell.length_c   1.000
_cell.angle_alpha   90.00
_cell.angle_beta   90.00
_cell.angle_gamma   90.00
#
_symmetry.space_group_name_H-M   'P 1'
#
loop_
_entity.id
_entity.type
_entity.pdbx_description
1 polymer ?
#
loop_
_entity_poly.entity_id
_entity_poly.type
_entity_poly.pdbx_seq_one_letter_code
_entity_poly.pdbx_strand_id
1 'polypeptide(L)'
;MAKKYENFQVGENLWRSENTYKVYTNTLLDKLVASKTIIEPNGSTGGHRLVESEVVYVFLSGIGEMEVVEYANHEAGHGTNPSFGIEHKAELSITSGNIILAEEGDYIQVKNTSKLEQLIYLR
;
A
#
# COMPACT_ATOMS: atom_id res chain seq x y z
N MET A 1 15.25 4.45 22.27
CA MET A 1 16.35 4.92 21.44
C MET A 1 15.87 5.15 20.02
N ALA A 2 16.21 6.25 19.45
CA ALA A 2 15.75 6.57 18.10
C ALA A 2 16.83 6.19 17.07
N LYS A 3 16.40 5.84 15.88
CA LYS A 3 17.33 5.54 14.81
C LYS A 3 16.95 6.35 13.58
N LYS A 4 17.96 6.89 12.90
CA LYS A 4 17.76 7.69 11.70
C LYS A 4 18.24 6.95 10.47
N TYR A 5 17.43 6.96 9.42
CA TYR A 5 17.84 6.50 8.11
C TYR A 5 17.77 7.71 7.18
N GLU A 6 18.62 7.74 6.17
CA GLU A 6 18.65 8.85 5.23
C GLU A 6 18.21 8.41 3.85
N ASN A 7 17.91 9.37 3.01
CA ASN A 7 17.53 9.13 1.61
C ASN A 7 16.35 8.16 1.47
N PHE A 8 15.36 8.31 2.35
CA PHE A 8 14.16 7.49 2.34
C PHE A 8 14.45 5.99 2.46
N GLN A 9 15.56 5.62 3.09
CA GLN A 9 15.85 4.23 3.35
C GLN A 9 15.10 3.81 4.60
N VAL A 10 14.68 2.56 4.68
CA VAL A 10 14.02 2.02 5.85
C VAL A 10 14.80 0.85 6.44
N GLY A 11 15.98 0.57 5.93
CA GLY A 11 16.77 -0.57 6.34
C GLY A 11 17.00 -1.49 5.16
N GLU A 12 17.76 -2.54 5.37
CA GLU A 12 18.15 -3.41 4.28
C GLU A 12 17.44 -4.75 4.26
N ASN A 13 16.45 -4.94 5.10
CA ASN A 13 15.78 -6.21 5.19
C ASN A 13 14.80 -6.39 4.03
N LEU A 14 15.18 -7.12 3.02
CA LEU A 14 14.31 -7.39 1.89
C LEU A 14 13.28 -8.42 2.33
N TRP A 15 12.06 -7.97 2.53
CA TRP A 15 10.99 -8.85 3.00
C TRP A 15 10.33 -9.62 1.89
N ARG A 16 10.19 -9.03 0.72
CA ARG A 16 9.55 -9.69 -0.41
C ARG A 16 10.18 -9.23 -1.71
N SER A 17 10.40 -10.17 -2.62
CA SER A 17 10.89 -9.87 -3.95
C SER A 17 10.05 -10.67 -4.93
N GLU A 18 9.27 -9.98 -5.73
CA GLU A 18 8.46 -10.59 -6.76
C GLU A 18 8.96 -10.11 -8.13
N ASN A 19 8.40 -10.62 -9.22
CA ASN A 19 8.88 -10.25 -10.54
C ASN A 19 8.84 -8.75 -10.82
N THR A 20 7.85 -8.07 -10.30
CA THR A 20 7.64 -6.68 -10.65
C THR A 20 7.76 -5.73 -9.47
N TYR A 21 8.03 -6.21 -8.28
CA TYR A 21 8.20 -5.32 -7.16
C TYR A 21 9.03 -5.92 -6.02
N LYS A 22 9.59 -5.05 -5.19
CA LYS A 22 10.35 -5.44 -4.02
C LYS A 22 9.88 -4.64 -2.83
N VAL A 23 9.85 -5.26 -1.66
CA VAL A 23 9.47 -4.61 -0.43
C VAL A 23 10.57 -4.76 0.61
N TYR A 24 11.05 -3.65 1.12
CA TYR A 24 12.00 -3.63 2.22
C TYR A 24 11.23 -3.26 3.48
N THR A 25 11.51 -3.89 4.61
CA THR A 25 10.82 -3.62 5.85
C THR A 25 11.80 -3.36 6.97
N ASN A 26 11.33 -2.66 7.98
CA ASN A 26 12.08 -2.44 9.18
C ASN A 26 11.23 -2.89 10.37
N THR A 27 11.71 -3.84 11.13
CA THR A 27 10.98 -4.38 12.25
C THR A 27 11.63 -4.00 13.58
N LEU A 28 12.34 -2.90 13.61
CA LEU A 28 13.00 -2.46 14.81
C LEU A 28 12.02 -2.04 15.90
N LEU A 29 10.87 -1.56 15.52
CA LEU A 29 9.85 -1.13 16.47
C LEU A 29 8.82 -2.25 16.68
N ASP A 30 8.24 -2.28 17.86
CA ASP A 30 7.28 -3.33 18.18
C ASP A 30 5.89 -3.09 17.62
N LYS A 31 5.48 -1.86 17.52
CA LYS A 31 4.10 -1.54 17.15
C LYS A 31 3.93 -0.98 15.75
N LEU A 32 5.00 -0.60 15.13
CA LEU A 32 4.96 -0.02 13.80
C LEU A 32 6.00 -0.67 12.92
N VAL A 33 5.68 -0.82 11.67
CA VAL A 33 6.63 -1.33 10.67
C VAL A 33 6.74 -0.27 9.59
N ALA A 34 7.95 0.19 9.33
CA ALA A 34 8.21 1.06 8.20
C ALA A 34 8.61 0.18 7.02
N SER A 35 8.00 0.39 5.88
CA SER A 35 8.37 -0.37 4.68
C SER A 35 8.52 0.55 3.47
N LYS A 36 9.32 0.11 2.53
CA LYS A 36 9.54 0.81 1.28
C LYS A 36 9.29 -0.17 0.15
N THR A 37 8.41 0.19 -0.76
CA THR A 37 8.09 -0.65 -1.93
C THR A 37 8.60 0.02 -3.19
N ILE A 38 9.22 -0.77 -4.05
CA ILE A 38 9.70 -0.33 -5.35
C ILE A 38 9.02 -1.21 -6.38
N ILE A 39 8.22 -0.60 -7.26
CA ILE A 39 7.52 -1.32 -8.31
C ILE A 39 8.15 -0.95 -9.65
N GLU A 40 8.56 -1.97 -10.40
CA GLU A 40 9.18 -1.76 -11.69
C GLU A 40 8.17 -1.23 -12.73
N PRO A 41 8.62 -0.65 -13.82
CA PRO A 41 7.71 -0.14 -14.84
C PRO A 41 6.68 -1.20 -15.27
N ASN A 42 5.45 -0.77 -15.38
CA ASN A 42 4.31 -1.61 -15.74
C ASN A 42 4.00 -2.72 -14.73
N GLY A 43 4.66 -2.72 -13.60
CA GLY A 43 4.44 -3.72 -12.57
C GLY A 43 3.30 -3.35 -11.64
N SER A 44 2.92 -4.26 -10.80
CA SER A 44 1.91 -4.02 -9.79
C SER A 44 2.12 -4.92 -8.60
N THR A 45 1.65 -4.49 -7.44
CA THR A 45 1.63 -5.37 -6.29
C THR A 45 0.42 -6.28 -6.40
N GLY A 46 0.43 -7.38 -5.71
CA GLY A 46 -0.77 -8.19 -5.55
C GLY A 46 -1.74 -7.43 -4.68
N GLY A 47 -3.01 -7.55 -4.96
CA GLY A 47 -4.00 -6.88 -4.13
C GLY A 47 -4.17 -7.57 -2.79
N HIS A 48 -4.47 -6.80 -1.76
CA HIS A 48 -4.71 -7.37 -0.46
C HIS A 48 -5.64 -6.49 0.37
N ARG A 49 -6.30 -7.11 1.31
CA ARG A 49 -7.19 -6.39 2.22
C ARG A 49 -6.45 -6.07 3.51
N LEU A 50 -6.66 -4.88 4.03
CA LEU A 50 -6.07 -4.50 5.30
C LEU A 50 -6.91 -5.11 6.43
N VAL A 51 -6.28 -5.98 7.23
CA VAL A 51 -6.96 -6.65 8.32
C VAL A 51 -6.38 -6.14 9.62
N GLU A 52 -7.25 -5.61 10.46
CA GLU A 52 -6.84 -5.07 11.75
C GLU A 52 -5.71 -4.05 11.66
N SER A 53 -5.67 -3.28 10.60
CA SER A 53 -4.62 -2.31 10.43
C SER A 53 -5.06 -1.15 9.55
N GLU A 54 -4.43 -0.04 9.75
CA GLU A 54 -4.58 1.15 8.91
C GLU A 54 -3.20 1.41 8.33
N VAL A 55 -3.12 2.00 7.16
CA VAL A 55 -1.85 2.23 6.50
C VAL A 55 -1.79 3.64 5.93
N VAL A 56 -0.65 4.28 6.08
CA VAL A 56 -0.36 5.55 5.43
C VAL A 56 0.62 5.26 4.31
N TYR A 57 0.27 5.63 3.09
CA TYR A 57 1.17 5.50 1.94
C TYR A 57 1.74 6.88 1.62
N VAL A 58 3.05 6.96 1.45
CA VAL A 58 3.73 8.21 1.09
C VAL A 58 4.48 7.95 -0.20
N PHE A 59 4.02 8.55 -1.30
CA PHE A 59 4.60 8.29 -2.61
C PHE A 59 5.77 9.23 -2.86
N LEU A 60 6.94 8.66 -3.10
CA LEU A 60 8.18 9.40 -3.22
C LEU A 60 8.55 9.74 -4.65
N SER A 61 8.35 8.84 -5.58
CA SER A 61 8.70 9.07 -6.97
C SER A 61 7.93 8.16 -7.90
N GLY A 62 7.79 8.57 -9.14
CA GLY A 62 7.08 7.81 -10.16
C GLY A 62 5.63 8.22 -10.27
N ILE A 63 4.90 7.51 -11.13
CA ILE A 63 3.47 7.72 -11.31
C ILE A 63 2.77 6.37 -11.28
N GLY A 64 1.54 6.35 -10.87
CA GLY A 64 0.81 5.09 -10.79
C GLY A 64 -0.66 5.28 -10.52
N GLU A 65 -1.30 4.19 -10.18
CA GLU A 65 -2.69 4.15 -9.83
C GLU A 65 -2.88 3.25 -8.65
N MET A 66 -3.72 3.64 -7.73
CA MET A 66 -4.09 2.78 -6.61
C MET A 66 -5.56 2.43 -6.72
N GLU A 67 -5.87 1.14 -6.75
CA GLU A 67 -7.23 0.70 -6.71
C GLU A 67 -7.59 0.47 -5.26
N VAL A 68 -8.66 1.08 -4.82
CA VAL A 68 -9.15 0.93 -3.45
C VAL A 68 -10.59 0.44 -3.53
N VAL A 69 -10.88 -0.67 -2.87
CA VAL A 69 -12.23 -1.19 -2.81
C VAL A 69 -12.69 -1.16 -1.35
N GLU A 70 -13.74 -0.38 -1.10
CA GLU A 70 -14.30 -0.31 0.22
C GLU A 70 -15.54 -1.17 0.26
N TYR A 71 -15.65 -1.98 1.30
CA TYR A 71 -16.84 -2.80 1.45
C TYR A 71 -17.75 -2.05 2.43
N ALA A 72 -18.80 -1.54 1.90
CA ALA A 72 -19.68 -0.68 2.60
C ALA A 72 -20.29 -1.21 3.86
N ASN A 73 -20.07 -2.36 4.19
CA ASN A 73 -20.81 -2.77 5.28
C ASN A 73 -20.41 -3.93 5.94
N HIS A 74 -19.21 -3.93 6.14
CA HIS A 74 -18.75 -5.08 6.79
C HIS A 74 -19.33 -5.15 8.15
N GLU A 75 -19.85 -4.10 8.57
CA GLU A 75 -20.41 -4.20 9.83
C GLU A 75 -21.71 -4.68 9.84
N ALA A 76 -22.16 -4.77 8.87
CA ALA A 76 -23.45 -5.13 8.81
C ALA A 76 -23.51 -6.49 9.25
N GLY A 77 -22.52 -6.86 9.65
CA GLY A 77 -22.50 -8.16 10.16
C GLY A 77 -23.62 -8.40 11.06
N HIS A 78 -24.29 -7.45 11.36
CA HIS A 78 -25.37 -7.69 12.14
C HIS A 78 -26.35 -8.59 11.58
N GLY A 79 -25.96 -9.55 11.09
CA GLY A 79 -26.88 -10.52 10.77
C GLY A 79 -27.63 -10.26 9.55
N THR A 80 -27.21 -9.39 8.90
CA THR A 80 -28.02 -9.17 7.85
C THR A 80 -27.41 -9.80 6.70
N ASN A 81 -27.75 -9.45 5.63
CA ASN A 81 -27.46 -10.03 4.54
C ASN A 81 -26.13 -9.79 4.05
N PRO A 82 -25.39 -10.66 3.85
CA PRO A 82 -24.11 -10.60 3.48
C PRO A 82 -23.86 -10.18 2.14
N SER A 83 -24.71 -10.32 1.36
CA SER A 83 -24.36 -10.07 0.03
C SER A 83 -24.16 -8.68 -0.17
N PHE A 84 -24.32 -8.09 0.78
CA PHE A 84 -24.33 -6.81 0.63
C PHE A 84 -23.07 -6.18 0.68
N GLY A 85 -22.20 -6.59 0.65
CA GLY A 85 -21.03 -5.87 0.57
C GLY A 85 -21.10 -4.95 -0.61
N ILE A 86 -21.75 -3.90 -0.48
CA ILE A 86 -21.75 -2.96 -1.55
C ILE A 86 -20.37 -2.41 -1.59
N GLU A 87 -19.71 -2.56 -2.68
CA GLU A 87 -18.39 -2.12 -2.85
C GLU A 87 -18.36 -0.73 -3.42
N HIS A 88 -17.53 0.10 -2.88
CA HIS A 88 -17.22 1.36 -3.49
C HIS A 88 -15.80 1.19 -4.00
N LYS A 89 -15.66 1.18 -5.30
CA LYS A 89 -14.37 1.01 -5.92
C LYS A 89 -13.89 2.35 -6.42
N ALA A 90 -12.71 2.73 -6.07
CA ALA A 90 -12.09 3.97 -6.52
C ALA A 90 -10.73 3.68 -7.13
N GLU A 91 -10.38 4.44 -8.15
CA GLU A 91 -9.07 4.36 -8.74
C GLU A 91 -8.44 5.73 -8.53
N LEU A 92 -7.37 5.79 -7.76
CA LEU A 92 -6.72 7.04 -7.43
C LEU A 92 -5.46 7.19 -8.26
N SER A 93 -5.31 8.33 -8.90
CA SER A 93 -4.06 8.62 -9.64
C SER A 93 -3.01 9.01 -8.64
N ILE A 94 -1.81 8.46 -8.79
CA ILE A 94 -0.72 8.65 -7.87
C ILE A 94 0.44 9.35 -8.52
N THR A 95 1.00 10.32 -7.83
CA THR A 95 2.23 10.96 -8.27
C THR A 95 3.07 11.29 -7.04
N SER A 96 4.31 11.69 -7.26
CA SER A 96 5.24 12.04 -6.19
C SER A 96 4.64 13.09 -5.26
N GLY A 97 4.76 12.89 -4.00
CA GLY A 97 4.24 13.81 -2.99
C GLY A 97 2.85 13.47 -2.48
N ASN A 98 2.17 12.50 -3.08
CA ASN A 98 0.85 12.12 -2.61
C ASN A 98 0.94 11.31 -1.33
N ILE A 99 -0.05 11.50 -0.48
CA ILE A 99 -0.20 10.72 0.74
C ILE A 99 -1.60 10.12 0.72
N ILE A 100 -1.70 8.82 0.88
CA ILE A 100 -2.99 8.13 0.88
C ILE A 100 -3.17 7.46 2.24
N LEU A 101 -4.32 7.66 2.82
CA LEU A 101 -4.67 7.02 4.09
C LEU A 101 -5.65 5.90 3.79
N ALA A 102 -5.30 4.71 4.18
CA ALA A 102 -6.14 3.54 3.94
C ALA A 102 -6.66 2.99 5.27
N GLU A 103 -7.91 2.65 5.30
CA GLU A 103 -8.57 2.18 6.51
C GLU A 103 -8.63 0.67 6.59
N GLU A 104 -8.83 0.19 7.79
CA GLU A 104 -9.03 -1.23 7.99
C GLU A 104 -10.20 -1.70 7.13
N GLY A 105 -10.05 -2.81 6.49
CA GLY A 105 -11.06 -3.37 5.60
C GLY A 105 -10.90 -3.02 4.14
N ASP A 106 -10.15 -1.99 3.84
CA ASP A 106 -9.94 -1.62 2.45
C ASP A 106 -9.11 -2.67 1.72
N TYR A 107 -9.49 -2.92 0.47
CA TYR A 107 -8.68 -3.76 -0.41
C TYR A 107 -7.88 -2.82 -1.29
N ILE A 108 -6.58 -3.03 -1.35
CA ILE A 108 -5.67 -2.11 -2.02
C ILE A 108 -4.80 -2.85 -3.03
N GLN A 109 -4.65 -2.26 -4.20
CA GLN A 109 -3.65 -2.73 -5.17
C GLN A 109 -2.98 -1.51 -5.79
N VAL A 110 -1.67 -1.51 -5.89
CA VAL A 110 -0.92 -0.40 -6.47
C VAL A 110 -0.30 -0.83 -7.79
N LYS A 111 -0.47 -0.01 -8.82
CA LYS A 111 0.08 -0.29 -10.14
C LYS A 111 1.01 0.83 -10.56
N ASN A 112 2.12 0.48 -11.13
CA ASN A 112 3.02 1.46 -11.75
C ASN A 112 2.57 1.62 -13.20
N THR A 113 2.12 2.80 -13.57
CA THR A 113 1.62 3.04 -14.91
C THR A 113 2.69 3.63 -15.82
N SER A 114 3.90 3.84 -15.32
CA SER A 114 5.00 4.31 -16.15
C SER A 114 5.64 3.14 -16.90
N LYS A 115 6.12 3.39 -18.09
CA LYS A 115 6.82 2.38 -18.85
C LYS A 115 8.32 2.51 -18.65
N LEU A 116 8.77 3.58 -18.01
CA LEU A 116 10.18 3.89 -17.90
C LEU A 116 10.70 4.02 -16.48
N GLU A 117 9.87 4.43 -15.54
CA GLU A 117 10.33 4.75 -14.21
C GLU A 117 9.76 3.84 -13.14
N GLN A 118 10.51 3.64 -12.08
CA GLN A 118 10.04 2.89 -10.92
C GLN A 118 9.04 3.74 -10.14
N LEU A 119 8.10 3.10 -9.48
CA LEU A 119 7.19 3.77 -8.55
C LEU A 119 7.67 3.38 -7.15
N ILE A 120 7.97 4.36 -6.33
CA ILE A 120 8.54 4.13 -5.01
C ILE A 120 7.69 4.79 -3.94
N TYR A 121 7.33 4.03 -2.92
CA TYR A 121 6.56 4.59 -1.82
C TYR A 121 6.93 3.97 -0.48
N LEU A 122 6.61 4.69 0.57
CA LEU A 122 6.76 4.22 1.95
C LEU A 122 5.38 3.90 2.51
N ARG A 123 5.32 3.00 3.41
CA ARG A 123 4.10 2.72 4.17
C ARG A 123 4.44 2.38 5.62
#